data_02c25515bc80fe57ab3d8b3150c107b8
#
_entry.id   02c25515bc80fe57ab3d8b3150c107b8
#
_cell.length_a   1.000
_cell.length_b   1.000
_cell.length_c   1.000
_cell.angle_alpha   90.00
_cell.angle_beta   90.00
_cell.angle_gamma   90.00
#
_symmetry.space_group_name_H-M   'P 1'
#
loop_
_entity.id
_entity.type
_entity.pdbx_description
1 polymer ?
#
loop_
_entity_poly.entity_id
_entity_poly.type
_entity_poly.pdbx_seq_one_letter_code
_entity_poly.pdbx_strand_id
1 'polypeptide(L)'
;LGRDPSGKGYITLNFFNLFWIFVVASVLGLLMEEIVHFLFVVPGQWQDRAGLLFGPFSPIYGCGAVLMTIFLNRFHKSNWLVIFLVAAVIGGAFEAFVSLFMQYAFGAVAWDYSNMPGSLFGGRTCLPFMACWGLLGVVWIKLLLPFMLRLVNFIPWNWRYMLTTVAACFMLVDAVMTLQALDCWYMRLSHDPVDTPLQQFYDHEFGDAYMADRFQSMTIVPSDAVRG
;
A
#
# COMPACT_ATOMS: atom_id res chain seq x y z
N LEU A 1 -21.44 9.78 12.91
CA LEU A 1 -21.11 10.28 11.58
C LEU A 1 -20.27 9.27 10.84
N GLY A 2 -20.52 9.06 9.54
CA GLY A 2 -19.79 8.12 8.68
C GLY A 2 -20.37 6.71 8.62
N ARG A 3 -21.30 6.33 9.48
CA ARG A 3 -22.02 5.05 9.36
C ARG A 3 -23.03 5.08 8.22
N ASP A 4 -23.22 3.92 7.57
CA ASP A 4 -24.21 3.80 6.50
C ASP A 4 -25.64 3.96 7.06
N PRO A 5 -26.38 5.00 6.70
CA PRO A 5 -27.73 5.24 7.20
C PRO A 5 -28.73 4.19 6.68
N SER A 6 -28.43 3.50 5.57
CA SER A 6 -29.29 2.44 5.02
C SER A 6 -29.21 1.14 5.82
N GLY A 7 -28.19 1.00 6.69
CA GLY A 7 -27.93 -0.22 7.47
C GLY A 7 -27.43 -1.41 6.66
N LYS A 8 -27.25 -1.27 5.33
CA LYS A 8 -26.72 -2.32 4.45
C LYS A 8 -25.22 -2.51 4.60
N GLY A 9 -24.49 -1.45 4.93
CA GLY A 9 -23.06 -1.45 5.21
C GLY A 9 -22.75 -0.95 6.62
N TYR A 10 -21.49 -1.01 7.00
CA TYR A 10 -21.03 -0.44 8.27
C TYR A 10 -20.75 1.06 8.13
N ILE A 11 -20.11 1.46 7.03
CA ILE A 11 -19.67 2.82 6.75
C ILE A 11 -20.27 3.32 5.43
N THR A 12 -20.51 4.63 5.35
CA THR A 12 -20.80 5.28 4.07
C THR A 12 -19.56 5.32 3.21
N LEU A 13 -19.62 4.69 2.05
CA LEU A 13 -18.53 4.68 1.06
C LEU A 13 -18.54 6.01 0.31
N ASN A 14 -17.83 7.00 0.80
CA ASN A 14 -17.60 8.28 0.16
C ASN A 14 -16.11 8.61 0.11
N PHE A 15 -15.73 9.58 -0.72
CA PHE A 15 -14.33 9.95 -0.91
C PHE A 15 -13.63 10.32 0.39
N PHE A 16 -14.27 11.15 1.24
CA PHE A 16 -13.69 11.59 2.51
C PHE A 16 -13.33 10.40 3.42
N ASN A 17 -14.25 9.47 3.63
CA ASN A 17 -14.01 8.32 4.50
C ASN A 17 -12.94 7.39 3.92
N LEU A 18 -13.02 7.07 2.63
CA LEU A 18 -12.06 6.17 1.98
C LEU A 18 -10.67 6.79 1.88
N PHE A 19 -10.57 8.08 1.59
CA PHE A 19 -9.29 8.79 1.53
C PHE A 19 -8.58 8.80 2.89
N TRP A 20 -9.28 9.13 3.96
CA TRP A 20 -8.66 9.15 5.28
C TRP A 20 -8.37 7.74 5.82
N ILE A 21 -9.17 6.74 5.46
CA ILE A 21 -8.82 5.33 5.70
C ILE A 21 -7.52 4.98 4.98
N PHE A 22 -7.38 5.37 3.72
CA PHE A 22 -6.14 5.17 2.96
C PHE A 22 -4.94 5.80 3.65
N VAL A 23 -5.01 7.08 4.00
CA VAL A 23 -3.88 7.81 4.62
C VAL A 23 -3.48 7.18 5.95
N VAL A 24 -4.45 6.98 6.86
CA VAL A 24 -4.16 6.45 8.20
C VAL A 24 -3.67 5.00 8.13
N ALA A 25 -4.27 4.17 7.28
CA ALA A 25 -3.83 2.79 7.11
C ALA A 25 -2.46 2.69 6.44
N SER A 26 -2.11 3.61 5.53
CA SER A 26 -0.76 3.68 4.95
C SER A 26 0.31 3.93 6.00
N VAL A 27 0.04 4.80 6.98
CA VAL A 27 0.97 5.06 8.09
C VAL A 27 1.02 3.90 9.08
N LEU A 28 -0.13 3.43 9.54
CA LEU A 28 -0.18 2.35 10.54
C LEU A 28 0.34 1.02 9.98
N GLY A 29 0.06 0.74 8.70
CA GLY A 29 0.56 -0.45 8.03
C GLY A 29 2.07 -0.43 7.88
N LEU A 30 2.65 0.73 7.53
CA LEU A 30 4.10 0.90 7.50
C LEU A 30 4.72 0.63 8.87
N LEU A 31 4.22 1.29 9.92
CA LEU A 31 4.74 1.11 11.26
C LEU A 31 4.64 -0.35 11.74
N MET A 32 3.52 -1.01 11.43
CA MET A 32 3.34 -2.43 11.74
C MET A 32 4.40 -3.29 11.01
N GLU A 33 4.63 -3.03 9.74
CA GLU A 33 5.58 -3.81 8.93
C GLU A 33 7.02 -3.61 9.41
N GLU A 34 7.42 -2.38 9.72
CA GLU A 34 8.74 -2.07 10.27
C GLU A 34 8.97 -2.74 11.63
N ILE A 35 7.95 -2.71 12.52
CA ILE A 35 8.02 -3.39 13.82
C ILE A 35 8.12 -4.91 13.64
N VAL A 36 7.32 -5.49 12.76
CA VAL A 36 7.37 -6.94 12.46
C VAL A 36 8.72 -7.32 11.89
N HIS A 37 9.26 -6.52 10.97
CA HIS A 37 10.60 -6.74 10.43
C HIS A 37 11.68 -6.71 11.52
N PHE A 38 11.68 -5.67 12.36
CA PHE A 38 12.64 -5.50 13.44
C PHE A 38 12.59 -6.61 14.50
N LEU A 39 11.39 -7.12 14.80
CA LEU A 39 11.22 -8.13 15.85
C LEU A 39 11.37 -9.57 15.33
N PHE A 40 10.92 -9.87 14.12
CA PHE A 40 10.73 -11.25 13.65
C PHE A 40 11.46 -11.61 12.37
N VAL A 41 11.70 -10.67 11.46
CA VAL A 41 12.34 -10.97 10.16
C VAL A 41 13.85 -10.87 10.27
N VAL A 42 14.35 -9.72 10.70
CA VAL A 42 15.78 -9.51 11.02
C VAL A 42 15.88 -8.82 12.37
N PRO A 43 15.88 -9.59 13.47
CA PRO A 43 15.83 -9.03 14.81
C PRO A 43 16.95 -8.02 15.09
N GLY A 44 16.54 -6.83 15.55
CA GLY A 44 17.45 -5.74 15.92
C GLY A 44 17.90 -4.87 14.75
N GLN A 45 17.49 -5.14 13.51
CA GLN A 45 17.77 -4.30 12.35
C GLN A 45 16.51 -3.56 11.90
N TRP A 46 16.54 -2.23 12.01
CA TRP A 46 15.47 -1.40 11.46
C TRP A 46 15.65 -1.24 9.95
N GLN A 47 14.57 -1.39 9.20
CA GLN A 47 14.55 -1.20 7.76
C GLN A 47 13.40 -0.27 7.39
N ASP A 48 13.67 0.80 6.64
CA ASP A 48 12.61 1.62 6.06
C ASP A 48 11.86 0.82 4.99
N ARG A 49 10.56 0.72 5.15
CA ARG A 49 9.67 -0.01 4.26
C ARG A 49 8.62 0.90 3.61
N ALA A 50 8.90 2.19 3.59
CA ALA A 50 8.04 3.17 2.93
C ALA A 50 7.92 2.90 1.42
N GLY A 51 6.75 3.20 0.88
CA GLY A 51 6.44 3.02 -0.53
C GLY A 51 6.30 4.31 -1.32
N LEU A 52 6.48 5.48 -0.69
CA LEU A 52 6.48 6.79 -1.33
C LEU A 52 7.77 7.56 -1.01
N LEU A 53 8.12 8.54 -1.86
CA LEU A 53 9.31 9.38 -1.67
C LEU A 53 9.26 10.17 -0.36
N PHE A 54 8.09 10.69 -0.01
CA PHE A 54 7.93 11.55 1.16
C PHE A 54 7.00 10.95 2.20
N GLY A 55 7.29 11.24 3.46
CA GLY A 55 6.46 10.83 4.59
C GLY A 55 6.46 9.33 4.88
N PRO A 56 5.81 8.94 5.96
CA PRO A 56 5.76 7.57 6.44
C PRO A 56 4.56 6.82 5.85
N PHE A 57 4.55 6.61 4.53
CA PHE A 57 3.43 5.99 3.84
C PHE A 57 3.82 4.70 3.13
N SER A 58 3.05 3.65 3.35
CA SER A 58 3.07 2.42 2.56
C SER A 58 1.72 2.27 1.84
N PRO A 59 1.62 2.66 0.55
CA PRO A 59 0.35 2.70 -0.19
C PRO A 59 -0.34 1.35 -0.30
N ILE A 60 0.40 0.24 -0.24
CA ILE A 60 -0.19 -1.10 -0.31
C ILE A 60 -1.16 -1.35 0.86
N TYR A 61 -0.80 -0.92 2.07
CA TYR A 61 -1.68 -1.04 3.24
C TYR A 61 -2.87 -0.09 3.15
N GLY A 62 -2.65 1.14 2.66
CA GLY A 62 -3.73 2.08 2.42
C GLY A 62 -4.74 1.58 1.39
N CYS A 63 -4.26 1.13 0.23
CA CYS A 63 -5.12 0.52 -0.80
C CYS A 63 -5.79 -0.76 -0.31
N GLY A 64 -5.04 -1.63 0.39
CA GLY A 64 -5.57 -2.85 1.00
C GLY A 64 -6.72 -2.55 1.98
N ALA A 65 -6.55 -1.55 2.85
CA ALA A 65 -7.58 -1.12 3.79
C ALA A 65 -8.83 -0.55 3.09
N VAL A 66 -8.65 0.23 2.03
CA VAL A 66 -9.76 0.75 1.20
C VAL A 66 -10.48 -0.41 0.53
N LEU A 67 -9.76 -1.34 -0.10
CA LEU A 67 -10.36 -2.51 -0.73
C LEU A 67 -11.12 -3.37 0.29
N MET A 68 -10.50 -3.68 1.44
CA MET A 68 -11.16 -4.41 2.52
C MET A 68 -12.42 -3.67 3.01
N THR A 69 -12.37 -2.34 3.11
CA THR A 69 -13.54 -1.56 3.48
C THR A 69 -14.65 -1.68 2.45
N ILE A 70 -14.34 -1.52 1.17
CA ILE A 70 -15.34 -1.57 0.10
C ILE A 70 -15.99 -2.96 0.03
N PHE A 71 -15.18 -4.01 -0.01
CA PHE A 71 -15.69 -5.38 -0.21
C PHE A 71 -16.31 -5.99 1.05
N LEU A 72 -15.73 -5.72 2.24
CA LEU A 72 -16.24 -6.28 3.49
C LEU A 72 -17.31 -5.43 4.15
N ASN A 73 -17.57 -4.22 3.67
CA ASN A 73 -18.55 -3.30 4.27
C ASN A 73 -19.93 -3.93 4.50
N ARG A 74 -20.40 -4.71 3.52
CA ARG A 74 -21.69 -5.42 3.62
C ARG A 74 -21.64 -6.68 4.50
N PHE A 75 -20.44 -7.24 4.71
CA PHE A 75 -20.23 -8.45 5.49
C PHE A 75 -19.96 -8.18 6.97
N HIS A 76 -20.05 -6.93 7.44
CA HIS A 76 -19.70 -6.56 8.82
C HIS A 76 -20.49 -7.32 9.89
N LYS A 77 -21.71 -7.79 9.57
CA LYS A 77 -22.56 -8.64 10.42
C LYS A 77 -22.35 -10.15 10.21
N SER A 78 -21.61 -10.54 9.19
CA SER A 78 -21.37 -11.94 8.84
C SER A 78 -20.48 -12.64 9.85
N ASN A 79 -20.48 -13.97 9.80
CA ASN A 79 -19.58 -14.82 10.56
C ASN A 79 -18.12 -14.47 10.20
N TRP A 80 -17.24 -14.53 11.21
CA TRP A 80 -15.83 -14.25 11.03
C TRP A 80 -15.13 -15.12 9.97
N LEU A 81 -15.57 -16.37 9.79
CA LEU A 81 -15.02 -17.27 8.76
C LEU A 81 -15.33 -16.80 7.34
N VAL A 82 -16.56 -16.30 7.10
CA VAL A 82 -16.93 -15.71 5.80
C VAL A 82 -16.08 -14.48 5.52
N ILE A 83 -15.92 -13.59 6.52
CA ILE A 83 -15.08 -12.40 6.40
C ILE A 83 -13.63 -12.79 6.10
N PHE A 84 -13.11 -13.78 6.83
CA PHE A 84 -11.75 -14.30 6.65
C PHE A 84 -11.53 -14.81 5.22
N LEU A 85 -12.40 -15.68 4.71
CA LEU A 85 -12.26 -16.26 3.37
C LEU A 85 -12.33 -15.19 2.27
N VAL A 86 -13.30 -14.28 2.35
CA VAL A 86 -13.43 -13.19 1.39
C VAL A 86 -12.21 -12.29 1.43
N ALA A 87 -11.74 -11.92 2.62
CA ALA A 87 -10.56 -11.07 2.79
C ALA A 87 -9.26 -11.74 2.30
N ALA A 88 -9.10 -13.06 2.55
CA ALA A 88 -7.95 -13.83 2.09
C ALA A 88 -7.84 -13.83 0.56
N VAL A 89 -8.96 -14.06 -0.14
CA VAL A 89 -9.00 -14.05 -1.61
C VAL A 89 -8.73 -12.65 -2.15
N ILE A 90 -9.39 -11.63 -1.62
CA ILE A 90 -9.22 -10.24 -2.08
C ILE A 90 -7.80 -9.74 -1.81
N GLY A 91 -7.26 -9.99 -0.62
CA GLY A 91 -5.91 -9.58 -0.25
C GLY A 91 -4.84 -10.28 -1.10
N GLY A 92 -4.94 -11.59 -1.29
CA GLY A 92 -4.03 -12.34 -2.15
C GLY A 92 -4.07 -11.91 -3.62
N ALA A 93 -5.26 -11.66 -4.16
CA ALA A 93 -5.41 -11.14 -5.52
C ALA A 93 -4.82 -9.74 -5.67
N PHE A 94 -5.06 -8.87 -4.69
CA PHE A 94 -4.50 -7.53 -4.66
C PHE A 94 -2.97 -7.55 -4.56
N GLU A 95 -2.41 -8.36 -3.68
CA GLU A 95 -0.96 -8.51 -3.51
C GLU A 95 -0.30 -9.01 -4.81
N ALA A 96 -0.88 -10.02 -5.45
CA ALA A 96 -0.41 -10.52 -6.73
C ALA A 96 -0.48 -9.45 -7.84
N PHE A 97 -1.56 -8.67 -7.88
CA PHE A 97 -1.72 -7.57 -8.84
C PHE A 97 -0.67 -6.48 -8.63
N VAL A 98 -0.44 -6.02 -7.40
CA VAL A 98 0.57 -4.99 -7.11
C VAL A 98 1.97 -5.48 -7.45
N SER A 99 2.31 -6.74 -7.11
CA SER A 99 3.60 -7.35 -7.47
C SER A 99 3.78 -7.39 -8.99
N LEU A 100 2.77 -7.83 -9.74
CA LEU A 100 2.79 -7.82 -11.20
C LEU A 100 3.00 -6.40 -11.76
N PHE A 101 2.22 -5.45 -11.29
CA PHE A 101 2.30 -4.06 -11.74
C PHE A 101 3.71 -3.49 -11.53
N MET A 102 4.25 -3.63 -10.32
CA MET A 102 5.59 -3.09 -9.99
C MET A 102 6.69 -3.76 -10.82
N GLN A 103 6.62 -5.07 -10.99
CA GLN A 103 7.61 -5.80 -11.75
C GLN A 103 7.56 -5.45 -13.25
N TYR A 104 6.38 -5.49 -13.87
CA TYR A 104 6.27 -5.21 -15.31
C TYR A 104 6.44 -3.73 -15.65
N ALA A 105 6.01 -2.81 -14.79
CA ALA A 105 6.14 -1.38 -15.05
C ALA A 105 7.56 -0.85 -14.77
N PHE A 106 8.20 -1.32 -13.71
CA PHE A 106 9.45 -0.75 -13.21
C PHE A 106 10.57 -1.77 -13.00
N GLY A 107 10.35 -3.05 -13.28
CA GLY A 107 11.29 -4.11 -12.91
C GLY A 107 11.48 -4.21 -11.39
N ALA A 108 10.57 -3.65 -10.60
CA ALA A 108 10.70 -3.57 -9.15
C ALA A 108 10.13 -4.82 -8.49
N VAL A 109 10.97 -5.57 -7.80
CA VAL A 109 10.58 -6.74 -6.99
C VAL A 109 10.61 -6.32 -5.52
N ALA A 110 9.42 -6.13 -4.93
CA ALA A 110 9.28 -5.75 -3.53
C ALA A 110 9.18 -6.96 -2.59
N TRP A 111 8.73 -8.11 -3.11
CA TRP A 111 8.68 -9.40 -2.39
C TRP A 111 8.68 -10.57 -3.38
N ASP A 112 9.16 -11.71 -2.91
CA ASP A 112 9.14 -12.99 -3.63
C ASP A 112 8.86 -14.13 -2.66
N TYR A 113 7.75 -14.81 -2.86
CA TYR A 113 7.31 -15.95 -2.05
C TYR A 113 7.47 -17.29 -2.78
N SER A 114 8.31 -17.37 -3.81
CA SER A 114 8.49 -18.59 -4.62
C SER A 114 8.87 -19.81 -3.78
N ASN A 115 9.61 -19.60 -2.69
CA ASN A 115 10.04 -20.66 -1.78
C ASN A 115 9.06 -20.91 -0.63
N MET A 116 7.93 -20.23 -0.58
CA MET A 116 6.94 -20.38 0.48
C MET A 116 5.93 -21.49 0.18
N PRO A 117 5.43 -22.20 1.20
CA PRO A 117 4.38 -23.19 1.00
C PRO A 117 3.11 -22.57 0.35
N GLY A 118 2.60 -23.26 -0.68
CA GLY A 118 1.40 -22.76 -1.38
C GLY A 118 1.63 -21.45 -2.13
N SER A 119 2.84 -21.26 -2.66
CA SER A 119 3.17 -20.16 -3.56
C SER A 119 2.26 -20.16 -4.78
N LEU A 120 1.75 -18.99 -5.14
CA LEU A 120 0.84 -18.77 -6.27
C LEU A 120 1.38 -17.64 -7.17
N PHE A 121 1.00 -17.70 -8.46
CA PHE A 121 1.36 -16.70 -9.46
C PHE A 121 2.86 -16.40 -9.55
N GLY A 122 3.71 -17.45 -9.43
CA GLY A 122 5.16 -17.30 -9.52
C GLY A 122 5.77 -16.50 -8.35
N GLY A 123 5.33 -16.78 -7.13
CA GLY A 123 5.86 -16.13 -5.91
C GLY A 123 5.24 -14.79 -5.54
N ARG A 124 4.18 -14.37 -6.21
CA ARG A 124 3.57 -13.04 -5.97
C ARG A 124 2.64 -12.99 -4.79
N THR A 125 2.08 -14.13 -4.42
CA THR A 125 1.37 -14.36 -3.16
C THR A 125 1.51 -15.83 -2.75
N CYS A 126 1.13 -16.16 -1.52
CA CYS A 126 1.12 -17.53 -1.04
C CYS A 126 0.03 -17.76 0.00
N LEU A 127 -0.33 -19.01 0.23
CA LEU A 127 -1.41 -19.35 1.17
C LEU A 127 -1.21 -18.78 2.59
N PRO A 128 -0.01 -18.78 3.20
CA PRO A 128 0.19 -18.15 4.51
C PRO A 128 -0.12 -16.65 4.49
N PHE A 129 0.33 -15.90 3.48
CA PHE A 129 0.04 -14.47 3.38
C PHE A 129 -1.41 -14.18 3.04
N MET A 130 -2.06 -15.00 2.21
CA MET A 130 -3.52 -14.94 2.02
C MET A 130 -4.26 -15.14 3.36
N ALA A 131 -3.82 -16.08 4.20
CA ALA A 131 -4.37 -16.25 5.54
C ALA A 131 -4.12 -15.01 6.43
N CYS A 132 -2.95 -14.38 6.34
CA CYS A 132 -2.69 -13.10 7.00
C CYS A 132 -3.66 -12.02 6.54
N TRP A 133 -3.90 -11.88 5.23
CA TRP A 133 -4.91 -10.96 4.70
C TRP A 133 -6.32 -11.28 5.22
N GLY A 134 -6.66 -12.57 5.33
CA GLY A 134 -7.92 -13.03 5.94
C GLY A 134 -8.07 -12.56 7.39
N LEU A 135 -7.05 -12.77 8.21
CA LEU A 135 -7.02 -12.30 9.61
C LEU A 135 -7.09 -10.78 9.70
N LEU A 136 -6.28 -10.08 8.89
CA LEU A 136 -6.31 -8.62 8.81
C LEU A 136 -7.70 -8.10 8.42
N GLY A 137 -8.38 -8.75 7.49
CA GLY A 137 -9.75 -8.39 7.11
C GLY A 137 -10.75 -8.54 8.24
N VAL A 138 -10.65 -9.61 9.04
CA VAL A 138 -11.49 -9.79 10.23
C VAL A 138 -11.20 -8.71 11.28
N VAL A 139 -9.92 -8.50 11.59
CA VAL A 139 -9.48 -7.46 12.54
C VAL A 139 -9.88 -6.07 12.02
N TRP A 140 -9.74 -5.84 10.70
CA TRP A 140 -10.13 -4.59 10.07
C TRP A 140 -11.60 -4.28 10.29
N ILE A 141 -12.49 -5.14 9.82
CA ILE A 141 -13.93 -4.84 9.83
C ILE A 141 -14.53 -4.85 11.24
N LYS A 142 -14.02 -5.69 12.14
CA LYS A 142 -14.57 -5.83 13.50
C LYS A 142 -13.98 -4.86 14.52
N LEU A 143 -12.71 -4.47 14.35
CA LEU A 143 -11.96 -3.70 15.34
C LEU A 143 -11.40 -2.38 14.79
N LEU A 144 -10.62 -2.44 13.68
CA LEU A 144 -9.89 -1.27 13.21
C LEU A 144 -10.79 -0.25 12.51
N LEU A 145 -11.73 -0.68 11.69
CA LEU A 145 -12.63 0.24 10.99
C LEU A 145 -13.46 1.10 11.94
N PRO A 146 -14.06 0.55 13.03
CA PRO A 146 -14.69 1.38 14.07
C PRO A 146 -13.75 2.39 14.72
N PHE A 147 -12.49 2.01 14.94
CA PHE A 147 -11.46 2.90 15.50
C PHE A 147 -11.08 3.98 14.47
N MET A 148 -10.87 3.62 13.21
CA MET A 148 -10.59 4.57 12.12
C MET A 148 -11.68 5.61 11.96
N LEU A 149 -12.96 5.20 12.05
CA LEU A 149 -14.06 6.16 12.01
C LEU A 149 -14.03 7.18 13.15
N ARG A 150 -13.59 6.76 14.33
CA ARG A 150 -13.41 7.71 15.46
C ARG A 150 -12.30 8.70 15.13
N LEU A 151 -11.14 8.23 14.64
CA LEU A 151 -10.03 9.11 14.24
C LEU A 151 -10.43 10.11 13.16
N VAL A 152 -11.07 9.64 12.09
CA VAL A 152 -11.53 10.49 10.98
C VAL A 152 -12.55 11.51 11.46
N ASN A 153 -13.39 11.16 12.43
CA ASN A 153 -14.37 12.07 13.00
C ASN A 153 -13.79 13.15 13.93
N PHE A 154 -12.51 13.04 14.35
CA PHE A 154 -11.81 14.14 15.04
C PHE A 154 -11.54 15.32 14.13
N ILE A 155 -11.55 15.13 12.80
CA ILE A 155 -11.40 16.24 11.87
C ILE A 155 -12.66 17.10 11.94
N PRO A 156 -12.57 18.37 12.38
CA PRO A 156 -13.73 19.24 12.52
C PRO A 156 -14.43 19.43 11.18
N TRP A 157 -15.75 19.48 11.19
CA TRP A 157 -16.55 19.59 9.96
C TRP A 157 -16.11 20.76 9.06
N ASN A 158 -15.81 21.92 9.65
CA ASN A 158 -15.41 23.13 8.93
C ASN A 158 -14.06 23.00 8.21
N TRP A 159 -13.19 22.08 8.67
CA TRP A 159 -11.85 21.87 8.10
C TRP A 159 -11.78 20.68 7.13
N ARG A 160 -12.84 19.88 7.04
CA ARG A 160 -12.82 18.62 6.27
C ARG A 160 -12.46 18.82 4.81
N TYR A 161 -13.10 19.79 4.14
CA TYR A 161 -12.80 20.05 2.73
C TYR A 161 -11.35 20.51 2.52
N MET A 162 -10.92 21.50 3.31
CA MET A 162 -9.57 22.05 3.17
C MET A 162 -8.50 21.00 3.47
N LEU A 163 -8.57 20.35 4.62
CA LEU A 163 -7.57 19.34 5.01
C LEU A 163 -7.55 18.17 4.03
N THR A 164 -8.73 17.69 3.60
CA THR A 164 -8.80 16.58 2.63
C THR A 164 -8.23 16.99 1.28
N THR A 165 -8.53 18.19 0.80
CA THR A 165 -7.99 18.70 -0.47
C THR A 165 -6.47 18.84 -0.41
N VAL A 166 -5.93 19.47 0.64
CA VAL A 166 -4.48 19.65 0.81
C VAL A 166 -3.78 18.28 0.92
N ALA A 167 -4.32 17.38 1.75
CA ALA A 167 -3.74 16.04 1.90
C ALA A 167 -3.84 15.21 0.60
N ALA A 168 -4.95 15.30 -0.13
CA ALA A 168 -5.12 14.60 -1.40
C ALA A 168 -4.18 15.14 -2.49
N CYS A 169 -4.00 16.46 -2.56
CA CYS A 169 -3.02 17.06 -3.46
C CYS A 169 -1.60 16.62 -3.12
N PHE A 170 -1.23 16.63 -1.83
CA PHE A 170 0.07 16.16 -1.38
C PHE A 170 0.30 14.69 -1.76
N MET A 171 -0.65 13.81 -1.43
CA MET A 171 -0.54 12.37 -1.75
C MET A 171 -0.46 12.11 -3.25
N LEU A 172 -1.23 12.88 -4.05
CA LEU A 172 -1.18 12.76 -5.51
C LEU A 172 0.20 13.18 -6.06
N VAL A 173 0.71 14.32 -5.61
CA VAL A 173 2.03 14.81 -6.03
C VAL A 173 3.12 13.82 -5.61
N ASP A 174 3.09 13.35 -4.38
CA ASP A 174 4.06 12.36 -3.88
C ASP A 174 3.99 11.04 -4.67
N ALA A 175 2.79 10.53 -4.96
CA ALA A 175 2.62 9.33 -5.76
C ALA A 175 3.18 9.51 -7.19
N VAL A 176 2.89 10.64 -7.85
CA VAL A 176 3.41 10.94 -9.19
C VAL A 176 4.93 11.08 -9.15
N MET A 177 5.47 11.81 -8.19
CA MET A 177 6.93 11.95 -8.02
C MET A 177 7.59 10.60 -7.73
N THR A 178 6.99 9.76 -6.92
CA THR A 178 7.49 8.41 -6.64
C THR A 178 7.58 7.57 -7.90
N LEU A 179 6.52 7.56 -8.73
CA LEU A 179 6.51 6.82 -9.98
C LEU A 179 7.58 7.34 -10.96
N GLN A 180 7.76 8.66 -11.06
CA GLN A 180 8.80 9.25 -11.91
C GLN A 180 10.22 8.94 -11.39
N ALA A 181 10.44 9.00 -10.08
CA ALA A 181 11.72 8.66 -9.48
C ALA A 181 12.07 7.17 -9.66
N LEU A 182 11.09 6.27 -9.50
CA LEU A 182 11.26 4.84 -9.80
C LEU A 182 11.57 4.60 -11.27
N ASP A 183 10.92 5.34 -12.17
CA ASP A 183 11.16 5.29 -13.60
C ASP A 183 12.62 5.70 -13.94
N CYS A 184 13.08 6.82 -13.40
CA CYS A 184 14.45 7.26 -13.59
C CYS A 184 15.46 6.31 -12.95
N TRP A 185 15.16 5.72 -11.81
CA TRP A 185 16.00 4.69 -11.19
C TRP A 185 16.11 3.45 -12.08
N TYR A 186 14.98 2.99 -12.65
CA TYR A 186 14.97 1.92 -13.63
C TYR A 186 15.85 2.27 -14.85
N MET A 187 15.70 3.48 -15.44
CA MET A 187 16.48 3.91 -16.59
C MET A 187 17.99 3.91 -16.32
N ARG A 188 18.42 4.38 -15.16
CA ARG A 188 19.85 4.34 -14.76
C ARG A 188 20.39 2.91 -14.69
N LEU A 189 19.64 2.00 -14.08
CA LEU A 189 20.05 0.60 -13.97
C LEU A 189 19.99 -0.16 -15.30
N SER A 190 19.16 0.28 -16.23
CA SER A 190 19.07 -0.24 -17.60
C SER A 190 20.10 0.38 -18.54
N HIS A 191 20.82 1.41 -18.09
CA HIS A 191 21.71 2.24 -18.93
C HIS A 191 20.97 2.97 -20.06
N ASP A 192 19.68 3.26 -19.86
CA ASP A 192 18.88 4.04 -20.80
C ASP A 192 19.20 5.54 -20.68
N PRO A 193 19.15 6.31 -21.78
CA PRO A 193 19.47 7.73 -21.75
C PRO A 193 18.42 8.54 -20.97
N VAL A 194 18.88 9.55 -20.23
CA VAL A 194 18.07 10.52 -19.48
C VAL A 194 18.06 11.81 -20.28
N ASP A 195 17.09 11.96 -21.18
CA ASP A 195 17.14 13.01 -22.20
C ASP A 195 16.25 14.22 -21.91
N THR A 196 15.16 14.02 -21.16
CA THR A 196 14.21 15.11 -20.89
C THR A 196 14.61 15.94 -19.67
N PRO A 197 14.28 17.25 -19.61
CA PRO A 197 14.55 18.08 -18.43
C PRO A 197 13.90 17.54 -17.14
N LEU A 198 12.75 16.89 -17.27
CA LEU A 198 12.08 16.27 -16.14
C LEU A 198 12.87 15.06 -15.61
N GLN A 199 13.34 14.19 -16.50
CA GLN A 199 14.18 13.05 -16.14
C GLN A 199 15.50 13.50 -15.52
N GLN A 200 16.13 14.54 -16.06
CA GLN A 200 17.36 15.12 -15.50
C GLN A 200 17.15 15.66 -14.10
N PHE A 201 15.99 16.28 -13.81
CA PHE A 201 15.62 16.70 -12.47
C PHE A 201 15.58 15.50 -11.51
N TYR A 202 14.86 14.42 -11.86
CA TYR A 202 14.78 13.24 -11.00
C TYR A 202 16.10 12.50 -10.87
N ASP A 203 16.91 12.47 -11.91
CA ASP A 203 18.24 11.87 -11.90
C ASP A 203 19.18 12.60 -10.93
N HIS A 204 19.12 13.92 -10.90
CA HIS A 204 19.92 14.74 -10.02
C HIS A 204 19.45 14.70 -8.56
N GLU A 205 18.13 14.87 -8.33
CA GLU A 205 17.59 14.99 -6.96
C GLU A 205 17.40 13.63 -6.26
N PHE A 206 17.11 12.58 -7.02
CA PHE A 206 16.82 11.25 -6.49
C PHE A 206 17.77 10.20 -7.08
N GLY A 207 19.07 10.40 -6.85
CA GLY A 207 20.12 9.48 -7.30
C GLY A 207 20.05 8.10 -6.65
N ASP A 208 20.85 7.15 -7.14
CA ASP A 208 20.80 5.74 -6.71
C ASP A 208 20.97 5.53 -5.21
N ALA A 209 21.86 6.31 -4.59
CA ALA A 209 22.07 6.23 -3.14
C ALA A 209 20.83 6.64 -2.35
N TYR A 210 20.15 7.72 -2.78
CA TYR A 210 18.88 8.16 -2.18
C TYR A 210 17.79 7.12 -2.35
N MET A 211 17.63 6.59 -3.58
CA MET A 211 16.59 5.60 -3.88
C MET A 211 16.80 4.29 -3.12
N ALA A 212 18.04 3.82 -3.01
CA ALA A 212 18.39 2.62 -2.27
C ALA A 212 18.18 2.79 -0.75
N ASP A 213 18.46 3.98 -0.20
CA ASP A 213 18.23 4.29 1.21
C ASP A 213 16.73 4.44 1.51
N ARG A 214 15.98 5.07 0.61
CA ARG A 214 14.53 5.26 0.77
C ARG A 214 13.71 4.01 0.55
N PHE A 215 14.07 3.17 -0.42
CA PHE A 215 13.34 1.96 -0.80
C PHE A 215 14.13 0.70 -0.45
N GLN A 216 14.57 0.58 0.81
CA GLN A 216 15.43 -0.50 1.31
C GLN A 216 14.85 -1.90 1.14
N SER A 217 13.53 -2.03 1.04
CA SER A 217 12.85 -3.31 0.81
C SER A 217 12.64 -3.65 -0.66
N MET A 218 13.06 -2.77 -1.59
CA MET A 218 12.81 -2.90 -3.02
C MET A 218 14.09 -3.18 -3.79
N THR A 219 14.03 -4.11 -4.75
CA THR A 219 15.11 -4.38 -5.70
C THR A 219 14.60 -4.13 -7.12
N ILE A 220 15.35 -3.35 -7.90
CA ILE A 220 15.07 -3.14 -9.33
C ILE A 220 15.82 -4.18 -10.14
N VAL A 221 15.10 -4.94 -10.96
CA VAL A 221 15.65 -5.92 -11.91
C VAL A 221 15.18 -5.53 -13.31
N PRO A 222 15.98 -4.77 -14.07
CA PRO A 222 15.56 -4.22 -15.37
C PRO A 222 15.09 -5.26 -16.39
N SER A 223 15.72 -6.46 -16.39
CA SER A 223 15.32 -7.56 -17.28
C SER A 223 13.89 -8.07 -17.08
N ASP A 224 13.29 -7.79 -15.93
CA ASP A 224 11.94 -8.24 -15.59
C ASP A 224 10.87 -7.23 -16.01
N ALA A 225 11.25 -6.01 -16.34
CA ALA A 225 10.32 -5.01 -16.84
C ALA A 225 9.94 -5.29 -18.30
N VAL A 226 8.64 -5.23 -18.60
CA VAL A 226 8.14 -5.32 -19.98
C VAL A 226 7.99 -3.90 -20.52
N ARG A 227 9.12 -3.35 -20.97
CA ARG A 227 9.15 -2.08 -21.68
C ARG A 227 9.59 -2.37 -23.12
N GLY A 228 8.69 -2.13 -24.05
CA GLY A 228 8.98 -2.16 -25.48
C GLY A 228 9.48 -0.81 -25.95
#